data_390bc8620e505a5fd52c3cf585cbf156
#
_entry.id   390bc8620e505a5fd52c3cf585cbf156
#
_cell.length_a   1.000
_cell.length_b   1.000
_cell.length_c   1.000
_cell.angle_alpha   90.00
_cell.angle_beta   90.00
_cell.angle_gamma   90.00
#
_symmetry.space_group_name_H-M   'P 1'
#
loop_
_entity.id
_entity.type
_entity.pdbx_description
1 polymer ?
#
loop_
_entity_poly.entity_id
_entity_poly.type
_entity_poly.pdbx_seq_one_letter_code
_entity_poly.pdbx_strand_id
1 'polypeptide(L)'
;MSNEVKTKEKVDMDPKYIIKLTVTLFLTCMVVAGILGWVNSITKDKIAAITWEKTVAAMQQVITADDFSDAMELTDDMTAAAAAQGGTLDAVYETRSGGQVVGYAINVEASGSQGIISMMVGIDTDGAVTGVSIVPNAETSGIGSKVMGNEPLANGTGVLDQFIGKSAADGTLAVGTNVDAITGATVSSKGVTTGVNTALAAAGAIG
;
A
#
# COMPACT_ATOMS: atom_id res chain seq x y z
N MET A 1 -13.11 21.90 -59.30
CA MET A 1 -13.51 20.51 -58.97
C MET A 1 -12.27 19.66 -59.19
N SER A 2 -11.45 19.51 -58.15
CA SER A 2 -10.19 18.72 -58.17
C SER A 2 -10.52 17.34 -57.60
N ASN A 3 -10.49 16.32 -58.44
CA ASN A 3 -10.54 14.92 -58.01
C ASN A 3 -9.21 14.55 -57.38
N GLU A 4 -9.14 14.51 -56.08
CA GLU A 4 -8.06 13.80 -55.37
C GLU A 4 -8.29 12.30 -55.50
N VAL A 5 -7.51 11.68 -56.38
CA VAL A 5 -7.38 10.23 -56.48
C VAL A 5 -6.56 9.77 -55.28
N LYS A 6 -7.22 9.31 -54.21
CA LYS A 6 -6.57 8.56 -53.13
C LYS A 6 -6.04 7.25 -53.69
N THR A 7 -4.76 7.24 -54.08
CA THR A 7 -4.02 6.01 -54.36
C THR A 7 -3.95 5.19 -53.06
N LYS A 8 -4.73 4.11 -53.00
CA LYS A 8 -4.50 3.08 -51.98
C LYS A 8 -3.15 2.42 -52.26
N GLU A 9 -2.13 2.79 -51.48
CA GLU A 9 -0.88 2.04 -51.45
C GLU A 9 -1.21 0.58 -51.14
N LYS A 10 -1.02 -0.30 -52.14
CA LYS A 10 -1.02 -1.73 -51.93
C LYS A 10 0.23 -2.05 -51.11
N VAL A 11 0.07 -2.34 -49.83
CA VAL A 11 1.14 -2.91 -49.02
C VAL A 11 1.49 -4.28 -49.62
N ASP A 12 2.63 -4.36 -50.27
CA ASP A 12 3.12 -5.60 -50.87
C ASP A 12 3.62 -6.49 -49.73
N MET A 13 2.77 -7.48 -49.36
CA MET A 13 3.06 -8.40 -48.26
C MET A 13 3.95 -9.52 -48.74
N ASP A 14 5.24 -9.29 -48.89
CA ASP A 14 6.24 -10.34 -49.11
C ASP A 14 6.30 -11.29 -47.91
N PRO A 15 5.87 -12.52 -48.01
CA PRO A 15 5.85 -13.48 -46.89
C PRO A 15 7.26 -13.76 -46.34
N LYS A 16 8.30 -13.64 -47.13
CA LYS A 16 9.69 -13.81 -46.68
C LYS A 16 10.13 -12.66 -45.79
N TYR A 17 9.70 -11.43 -46.09
CA TYR A 17 9.98 -10.24 -45.28
C TYR A 17 9.25 -10.32 -43.95
N ILE A 18 7.97 -10.73 -43.94
CA ILE A 18 7.17 -10.91 -42.72
C ILE A 18 7.79 -11.98 -41.82
N ILE A 19 8.17 -13.13 -42.35
CA ILE A 19 8.83 -14.19 -41.58
C ILE A 19 10.15 -13.71 -40.98
N LYS A 20 10.98 -13.01 -41.75
CA LYS A 20 12.25 -12.45 -41.25
C LYS A 20 12.01 -11.46 -40.11
N LEU A 21 11.03 -10.57 -40.25
CA LEU A 21 10.68 -9.59 -39.20
C LEU A 21 10.16 -10.29 -37.93
N THR A 22 9.28 -11.27 -38.10
CA THR A 22 8.70 -12.04 -36.98
C THR A 22 9.79 -12.83 -36.23
N VAL A 23 10.70 -13.49 -36.94
CA VAL A 23 11.80 -14.24 -36.33
C VAL A 23 12.75 -13.30 -35.60
N THR A 24 13.09 -12.15 -36.19
CA THR A 24 13.96 -11.17 -35.55
C THR A 24 13.31 -10.63 -34.25
N LEU A 25 12.03 -10.26 -34.32
CA LEU A 25 11.29 -9.78 -33.15
C LEU A 25 11.20 -10.89 -32.07
N PHE A 26 10.89 -12.11 -32.45
CA PHE A 26 10.82 -13.24 -31.52
C PHE A 26 12.16 -13.47 -30.82
N LEU A 27 13.27 -13.47 -31.55
CA LEU A 27 14.60 -13.64 -30.97
C LEU A 27 14.97 -12.51 -30.03
N THR A 28 14.68 -11.26 -30.39
CA THR A 28 14.95 -10.12 -29.50
C THR A 28 14.11 -10.18 -28.22
N CYS A 29 12.83 -10.51 -28.32
CA CYS A 29 11.96 -10.71 -27.15
C CYS A 29 12.47 -11.85 -26.26
N MET A 30 12.89 -12.98 -26.86
CA MET A 30 13.44 -14.12 -26.12
C MET A 30 14.70 -13.75 -25.33
N VAL A 31 15.63 -13.04 -25.96
CA VAL A 31 16.88 -12.58 -25.31
C VAL A 31 16.56 -11.63 -24.16
N VAL A 32 15.71 -10.62 -24.40
CA VAL A 32 15.32 -9.65 -23.37
C VAL A 32 14.60 -10.34 -22.20
N ALA A 33 13.64 -11.21 -22.49
CA ALA A 33 12.92 -11.96 -21.47
C ALA A 33 13.86 -12.88 -20.65
N GLY A 34 14.81 -13.52 -21.31
CA GLY A 34 15.83 -14.35 -20.65
C GLY A 34 16.71 -13.54 -19.69
N ILE A 35 17.21 -12.37 -20.13
CA ILE A 35 18.01 -11.47 -19.29
C ILE A 35 17.20 -10.97 -18.09
N LEU A 36 15.96 -10.51 -18.32
CA LEU A 36 15.09 -10.03 -17.25
C LEU A 36 14.76 -11.15 -16.25
N GLY A 37 14.45 -12.35 -16.73
CA GLY A 37 14.20 -13.51 -15.86
C GLY A 37 15.42 -13.89 -15.03
N TRP A 38 16.61 -13.84 -15.61
CA TRP A 38 17.86 -14.11 -14.91
C TRP A 38 18.15 -13.05 -13.84
N VAL A 39 18.05 -11.77 -14.17
CA VAL A 39 18.21 -10.67 -13.20
C VAL A 39 17.19 -10.79 -12.08
N ASN A 40 15.93 -11.04 -12.38
CA ASN A 40 14.88 -11.24 -11.38
C ASN A 40 15.20 -12.43 -10.45
N SER A 41 15.71 -13.54 -10.98
CA SER A 41 16.09 -14.71 -10.18
C SER A 41 17.19 -14.41 -9.15
N ILE A 42 18.13 -13.51 -9.47
CA ILE A 42 19.22 -13.12 -8.56
C ILE A 42 18.75 -12.07 -7.54
N THR A 43 17.83 -11.19 -7.94
CA THR A 43 17.44 -10.02 -7.13
C THR A 43 16.25 -10.28 -6.21
N LYS A 44 15.39 -11.25 -6.51
CA LYS A 44 14.16 -11.50 -5.74
C LYS A 44 14.42 -11.74 -4.24
N ASP A 45 15.48 -12.49 -3.90
CA ASP A 45 15.79 -12.80 -2.50
C ASP A 45 16.31 -11.58 -1.74
N LYS A 46 17.08 -10.71 -2.42
CA LYS A 46 17.53 -9.43 -1.87
C LYS A 46 16.38 -8.44 -1.70
N ILE A 47 15.46 -8.42 -2.66
CA ILE A 47 14.27 -7.57 -2.60
C ILE A 47 13.40 -8.02 -1.42
N ALA A 48 13.15 -9.33 -1.26
CA ALA A 48 12.39 -9.87 -0.14
C ALA A 48 13.01 -9.51 1.22
N ALA A 49 14.33 -9.64 1.37
CA ALA A 49 15.03 -9.28 2.59
C ALA A 49 14.92 -7.78 2.93
N ILE A 50 15.13 -6.91 1.92
CA ILE A 50 15.00 -5.45 2.10
C ILE A 50 13.55 -5.05 2.41
N THR A 51 12.58 -5.71 1.77
CA THR A 51 11.16 -5.47 2.03
C THR A 51 10.81 -5.85 3.46
N TRP A 52 11.27 -7.02 3.93
CA TRP A 52 11.07 -7.44 5.31
C TRP A 52 11.69 -6.47 6.31
N GLU A 53 12.94 -6.06 6.10
CA GLU A 53 13.60 -5.05 6.95
C GLU A 53 12.80 -3.74 7.04
N LYS A 54 12.27 -3.25 5.91
CA LYS A 54 11.41 -2.06 5.88
C LYS A 54 10.09 -2.29 6.61
N THR A 55 9.49 -3.47 6.46
CA THR A 55 8.26 -3.84 7.17
C THR A 55 8.48 -3.86 8.68
N VAL A 56 9.55 -4.50 9.15
CA VAL A 56 9.92 -4.50 10.57
C VAL A 56 10.16 -3.09 11.08
N ALA A 57 10.88 -2.25 10.32
CA ALA A 57 11.10 -0.86 10.70
C ALA A 57 9.79 -0.07 10.80
N ALA A 58 8.82 -0.32 9.92
CA ALA A 58 7.50 0.31 9.99
C ALA A 58 6.68 -0.20 11.19
N MET A 59 6.74 -1.51 11.50
CA MET A 59 6.10 -2.07 12.69
C MET A 59 6.66 -1.47 13.98
N GLN A 60 7.97 -1.31 14.08
CA GLN A 60 8.63 -0.68 15.24
C GLN A 60 8.25 0.79 15.45
N GLN A 61 7.85 1.48 14.39
CA GLN A 61 7.37 2.87 14.49
C GLN A 61 5.95 2.97 15.06
N VAL A 62 5.13 1.95 14.88
CA VAL A 62 3.70 2.00 15.23
C VAL A 62 3.37 1.27 16.52
N ILE A 63 4.19 0.32 16.97
CA ILE A 63 3.99 -0.42 18.22
C ILE A 63 5.32 -0.80 18.84
N THR A 64 5.43 -0.67 20.17
CA THR A 64 6.63 -1.10 20.90
C THR A 64 6.53 -2.59 21.21
N ALA A 65 7.38 -3.39 20.55
CA ALA A 65 7.44 -4.84 20.74
C ALA A 65 8.89 -5.32 20.57
N ASP A 66 9.21 -6.46 21.21
CA ASP A 66 10.52 -7.09 21.13
C ASP A 66 10.60 -8.07 19.95
N ASP A 67 9.45 -8.61 19.54
CA ASP A 67 9.35 -9.63 18.49
C ASP A 67 8.10 -9.41 17.64
N PHE A 68 8.23 -9.72 16.35
CA PHE A 68 7.18 -9.61 15.33
C PHE A 68 7.01 -10.95 14.64
N SER A 69 5.79 -11.46 14.57
CA SER A 69 5.51 -12.71 13.87
C SER A 69 5.67 -12.57 12.35
N ASP A 70 5.70 -13.71 11.66
CA ASP A 70 5.37 -13.73 10.24
C ASP A 70 3.93 -13.27 10.03
N ALA A 71 3.59 -12.89 8.79
CA ALA A 71 2.23 -12.48 8.46
C ALA A 71 1.23 -13.60 8.80
N MET A 72 0.19 -13.23 9.53
CA MET A 72 -0.91 -14.14 9.89
C MET A 72 -1.74 -14.49 8.65
N GLU A 73 -2.40 -15.64 8.67
CA GLU A 73 -3.37 -15.99 7.66
C GLU A 73 -4.60 -15.06 7.77
N LEU A 74 -4.94 -14.40 6.68
CA LEU A 74 -6.08 -13.49 6.63
C LEU A 74 -7.37 -14.30 6.50
N THR A 75 -8.28 -14.10 7.46
CA THR A 75 -9.62 -14.73 7.39
C THR A 75 -10.57 -13.94 6.49
N ASP A 76 -11.61 -14.61 6.00
CA ASP A 76 -12.66 -13.95 5.19
C ASP A 76 -13.36 -12.83 5.99
N ASP A 77 -13.54 -13.01 7.30
CA ASP A 77 -14.15 -12.01 8.18
C ASP A 77 -13.28 -10.76 8.31
N MET A 78 -11.97 -10.92 8.48
CA MET A 78 -11.02 -9.79 8.54
C MET A 78 -11.01 -9.00 7.23
N THR A 79 -10.95 -9.70 6.11
CA THR A 79 -10.94 -9.06 4.78
C THR A 79 -12.26 -8.39 4.44
N ALA A 80 -13.39 -8.99 4.81
CA ALA A 80 -14.72 -8.40 4.63
C ALA A 80 -14.91 -7.16 5.52
N ALA A 81 -14.50 -7.22 6.79
CA ALA A 81 -14.55 -6.09 7.71
C ALA A 81 -13.70 -4.90 7.20
N ALA A 82 -12.50 -5.18 6.72
CA ALA A 82 -11.61 -4.21 6.11
C ALA A 82 -12.22 -3.56 4.86
N ALA A 83 -12.73 -4.37 3.93
CA ALA A 83 -13.34 -3.91 2.68
C ALA A 83 -14.59 -3.04 2.93
N ALA A 84 -15.37 -3.31 3.98
CA ALA A 84 -16.52 -2.52 4.38
C ALA A 84 -16.16 -1.07 4.74
N GLN A 85 -14.90 -0.80 5.13
CA GLN A 85 -14.38 0.54 5.42
C GLN A 85 -13.83 1.26 4.17
N GLY A 86 -13.75 0.57 3.03
CA GLY A 86 -13.26 1.14 1.77
C GLY A 86 -11.75 1.05 1.57
N GLY A 87 -11.04 0.30 2.40
CA GLY A 87 -9.62 -0.03 2.24
C GLY A 87 -9.41 -1.51 1.94
N THR A 88 -8.14 -1.89 1.75
CA THR A 88 -7.71 -3.28 1.53
C THR A 88 -6.79 -3.69 2.67
N LEU A 89 -7.02 -4.88 3.22
CA LEU A 89 -6.13 -5.51 4.19
C LEU A 89 -5.05 -6.28 3.42
N ASP A 90 -3.78 -5.94 3.65
CA ASP A 90 -2.64 -6.58 2.98
C ASP A 90 -1.99 -7.64 3.88
N ALA A 91 -1.67 -7.31 5.13
CA ALA A 91 -1.07 -8.25 6.08
C ALA A 91 -1.38 -7.86 7.53
N VAL A 92 -1.37 -8.86 8.41
CA VAL A 92 -1.47 -8.70 9.87
C VAL A 92 -0.30 -9.42 10.52
N TYR A 93 0.37 -8.74 11.42
CA TYR A 93 1.51 -9.26 12.18
C TYR A 93 1.17 -9.19 13.67
N GLU A 94 1.30 -10.32 14.36
CA GLU A 94 1.19 -10.34 15.82
C GLU A 94 2.48 -9.77 16.42
N THR A 95 2.34 -8.90 17.41
CA THR A 95 3.48 -8.26 18.08
C THR A 95 3.57 -8.72 19.52
N ARG A 96 4.79 -9.06 19.96
CA ARG A 96 5.03 -9.63 21.28
C ARG A 96 6.10 -8.86 22.05
N SER A 97 5.91 -8.81 23.36
CA SER A 97 6.93 -8.33 24.29
C SER A 97 7.01 -9.27 25.48
N GLY A 98 8.23 -9.72 25.81
CA GLY A 98 8.42 -10.71 26.86
C GLY A 98 7.69 -12.04 26.63
N GLY A 99 7.40 -12.40 25.37
CA GLY A 99 6.66 -13.60 24.97
C GLY A 99 5.14 -13.49 25.06
N GLN A 100 4.60 -12.34 25.46
CA GLN A 100 3.16 -12.07 25.49
C GLN A 100 2.75 -11.18 24.31
N VAL A 101 1.57 -11.42 23.76
CA VAL A 101 0.98 -10.57 22.71
C VAL A 101 0.67 -9.20 23.30
N VAL A 102 1.20 -8.15 22.71
CA VAL A 102 0.98 -6.76 23.12
C VAL A 102 0.08 -6.01 22.13
N GLY A 103 -0.19 -6.62 20.98
CA GLY A 103 -1.05 -6.06 19.95
C GLY A 103 -0.75 -6.61 18.57
N TYR A 104 -1.16 -5.87 17.57
CA TYR A 104 -1.03 -6.22 16.15
C TYR A 104 -0.49 -5.03 15.35
N ALA A 105 0.37 -5.31 14.40
CA ALA A 105 0.75 -4.37 13.35
C ALA A 105 0.04 -4.77 12.05
N ILE A 106 -0.83 -3.90 11.54
CA ILE A 106 -1.73 -4.19 10.43
C ILE A 106 -1.34 -3.34 9.23
N ASN A 107 -0.96 -4.00 8.14
CA ASN A 107 -0.66 -3.36 6.87
C ASN A 107 -1.95 -3.24 6.05
N VAL A 108 -2.31 -2.00 5.71
CA VAL A 108 -3.52 -1.69 4.95
C VAL A 108 -3.22 -0.74 3.81
N GLU A 109 -4.08 -0.78 2.81
CA GLU A 109 -4.05 0.11 1.67
C GLU A 109 -5.36 0.88 1.53
N ALA A 110 -5.25 2.16 1.21
CA ALA A 110 -6.40 3.02 0.96
C ALA A 110 -6.13 3.99 -0.19
N SER A 111 -7.18 4.47 -0.85
CA SER A 111 -7.04 5.44 -1.94
C SER A 111 -6.66 6.81 -1.42
N GLY A 112 -5.56 7.36 -1.93
CA GLY A 112 -5.11 8.72 -1.70
C GLY A 112 -5.45 9.67 -2.86
N SER A 113 -4.80 10.84 -2.89
CA SER A 113 -5.03 11.86 -3.92
C SER A 113 -4.35 11.56 -5.26
N GLN A 114 -3.27 10.81 -5.26
CA GLN A 114 -2.47 10.52 -6.45
C GLN A 114 -2.16 9.03 -6.62
N GLY A 115 -2.73 8.18 -5.78
CA GLY A 115 -2.50 6.74 -5.80
C GLY A 115 -2.91 6.06 -4.51
N ILE A 116 -2.50 4.82 -4.37
CA ILE A 116 -2.73 4.01 -3.18
C ILE A 116 -1.75 4.44 -2.08
N ILE A 117 -2.27 4.63 -0.87
CA ILE A 117 -1.51 4.84 0.35
C ILE A 117 -1.41 3.48 1.06
N SER A 118 -0.21 2.93 1.15
CA SER A 118 0.08 1.79 2.00
C SER A 118 0.55 2.28 3.35
N MET A 119 -0.02 1.75 4.43
CA MET A 119 0.30 2.18 5.78
C MET A 119 0.31 1.02 6.77
N MET A 120 1.19 1.12 7.75
CA MET A 120 1.23 0.26 8.91
C MET A 120 0.49 0.94 10.07
N VAL A 121 -0.46 0.25 10.67
CA VAL A 121 -1.22 0.73 11.84
C VAL A 121 -0.95 -0.24 13.00
N GLY A 122 -0.43 0.27 14.09
CA GLY A 122 -0.29 -0.48 15.34
C GLY A 122 -1.60 -0.41 16.13
N ILE A 123 -2.06 -1.54 16.64
CA ILE A 123 -3.25 -1.64 17.49
C ILE A 123 -2.89 -2.52 18.69
N ASP A 124 -3.14 -2.03 19.90
CA ASP A 124 -2.89 -2.79 21.12
C ASP A 124 -3.99 -3.83 21.39
N THR A 125 -3.80 -4.61 22.45
CA THR A 125 -4.79 -5.65 22.89
C THR A 125 -6.13 -5.07 23.35
N ASP A 126 -6.19 -3.77 23.67
CA ASP A 126 -7.43 -3.08 24.04
C ASP A 126 -8.17 -2.53 22.80
N GLY A 127 -7.59 -2.71 21.59
CA GLY A 127 -8.15 -2.27 20.33
C GLY A 127 -7.91 -0.78 20.04
N ALA A 128 -6.97 -0.15 20.74
CA ALA A 128 -6.61 1.25 20.52
C ALA A 128 -5.40 1.37 19.57
N VAL A 129 -5.42 2.37 18.69
CA VAL A 129 -4.30 2.70 17.80
C VAL A 129 -3.11 3.16 18.61
N THR A 130 -1.97 2.52 18.45
CA THR A 130 -0.68 2.89 19.09
C THR A 130 0.18 3.77 18.21
N GLY A 131 0.00 3.69 16.89
CA GLY A 131 0.71 4.51 15.92
C GLY A 131 0.29 4.23 14.49
N VAL A 132 0.61 5.17 13.60
CA VAL A 132 0.38 5.05 12.16
C VAL A 132 1.66 5.45 11.44
N SER A 133 2.14 4.63 10.52
CA SER A 133 3.30 4.91 9.68
C SER A 133 2.97 4.64 8.22
N ILE A 134 3.31 5.58 7.34
CA ILE A 134 3.14 5.38 5.89
C ILE A 134 4.32 4.55 5.39
N VAL A 135 4.00 3.42 4.75
CA VAL A 135 5.01 2.53 4.18
C VAL A 135 5.36 3.01 2.77
N PRO A 136 6.60 3.48 2.53
CA PRO A 136 7.01 3.88 1.19
C PRO A 136 7.11 2.65 0.29
N ASN A 137 6.26 2.57 -0.72
CA ASN A 137 6.39 1.59 -1.80
C ASN A 137 6.62 2.29 -3.14
N ALA A 138 6.98 1.53 -4.19
CA ALA A 138 7.27 2.07 -5.51
C ALA A 138 6.06 2.75 -6.19
N GLU A 139 4.86 2.50 -5.69
CA GLU A 139 3.60 3.04 -6.24
C GLU A 139 3.13 4.30 -5.51
N THR A 140 3.75 4.63 -4.39
CA THR A 140 3.36 5.75 -3.51
C THR A 140 3.91 7.10 -3.98
N SER A 141 4.29 7.24 -5.24
CA SER A 141 4.74 8.52 -5.80
C SER A 141 3.61 9.55 -5.77
N GLY A 142 3.75 10.59 -4.97
CA GLY A 142 2.88 11.77 -5.00
C GLY A 142 1.79 11.84 -3.95
N ILE A 143 1.82 11.01 -2.93
CA ILE A 143 1.05 11.26 -1.70
C ILE A 143 1.55 12.58 -1.13
N GLY A 144 0.63 13.46 -0.78
CA GLY A 144 0.98 14.76 -0.24
C GLY A 144 2.07 14.62 0.81
N SER A 145 3.27 15.08 0.48
CA SER A 145 4.49 14.97 1.32
C SER A 145 4.23 15.37 2.78
N LYS A 146 3.24 16.21 3.00
CA LYS A 146 2.76 16.67 4.28
C LYS A 146 2.19 15.57 5.17
N VAL A 147 1.41 14.66 4.61
CA VAL A 147 0.83 13.54 5.37
C VAL A 147 1.91 12.51 5.69
N MET A 148 2.78 12.20 4.72
CA MET A 148 3.90 11.27 4.93
C MET A 148 4.92 11.78 5.96
N GLY A 149 5.14 13.10 6.00
CA GLY A 149 6.04 13.77 6.94
C GLY A 149 5.43 13.97 8.33
N ASN A 150 4.20 13.49 8.58
CA ASN A 150 3.48 13.73 9.84
C ASN A 150 3.46 15.21 10.21
N GLU A 151 3.24 16.09 9.21
CA GLU A 151 3.23 17.55 9.45
C GLU A 151 2.19 17.93 10.52
N PRO A 152 2.49 18.96 11.33
CA PRO A 152 1.60 19.37 12.40
C PRO A 152 0.31 19.99 11.84
N LEU A 153 -0.80 19.62 12.45
CA LEU A 153 -2.10 20.24 12.31
C LEU A 153 -2.13 21.63 12.98
N ALA A 154 -3.22 22.37 12.81
CA ALA A 154 -3.36 23.70 13.43
C ALA A 154 -3.27 23.69 14.97
N ASN A 155 -3.55 22.57 15.60
CA ASN A 155 -3.44 22.35 17.06
C ASN A 155 -2.02 21.90 17.50
N GLY A 156 -1.08 21.74 16.57
CA GLY A 156 0.29 21.30 16.82
C GLY A 156 0.50 19.77 16.87
N THR A 157 -0.55 18.98 16.81
CA THR A 157 -0.48 17.51 16.76
C THR A 157 -0.09 17.05 15.34
N GLY A 158 0.77 16.05 15.20
CA GLY A 158 1.07 15.45 13.90
C GLY A 158 -0.20 14.86 13.27
N VAL A 159 -0.29 14.93 11.94
CA VAL A 159 -1.48 14.43 11.23
C VAL A 159 -1.70 12.91 11.39
N LEU A 160 -0.64 12.16 11.62
CA LEU A 160 -0.71 10.72 11.93
C LEU A 160 -0.91 10.50 13.44
N ASP A 161 -0.33 11.33 14.28
CA ASP A 161 -0.38 11.19 15.73
C ASP A 161 -1.80 11.43 16.30
N GLN A 162 -2.66 12.12 15.57
CA GLN A 162 -4.06 12.32 16.00
C GLN A 162 -4.88 11.04 16.09
N PHE A 163 -4.40 9.95 15.48
CA PHE A 163 -5.06 8.63 15.54
C PHE A 163 -4.68 7.84 16.78
N ILE A 164 -3.58 8.17 17.45
CA ILE A 164 -3.12 7.46 18.64
C ILE A 164 -4.17 7.53 19.74
N GLY A 165 -4.51 6.37 20.32
CA GLY A 165 -5.54 6.19 21.34
C GLY A 165 -6.96 6.12 20.81
N LYS A 166 -7.20 6.28 19.50
CA LYS A 166 -8.52 6.05 18.91
C LYS A 166 -8.78 4.57 18.73
N SER A 167 -10.04 4.18 18.85
CA SER A 167 -10.48 2.79 18.81
C SER A 167 -11.84 2.66 18.09
N ALA A 168 -12.29 1.45 17.88
CA ALA A 168 -13.64 1.19 17.34
C ALA A 168 -14.77 1.77 18.22
N ALA A 169 -14.52 2.01 19.52
CA ALA A 169 -15.48 2.63 20.44
C ALA A 169 -15.75 4.12 20.12
N ASP A 170 -14.81 4.81 19.44
CA ASP A 170 -14.99 6.19 18.99
C ASP A 170 -15.92 6.31 17.76
N GLY A 171 -16.40 5.16 17.26
CA GLY A 171 -17.16 5.06 16.01
C GLY A 171 -16.28 5.21 14.77
N THR A 172 -16.92 5.33 13.61
CA THR A 172 -16.19 5.52 12.35
C THR A 172 -15.48 6.87 12.33
N LEU A 173 -14.18 6.84 12.14
CA LEU A 173 -13.38 8.05 12.04
C LEU A 173 -13.67 8.76 10.71
N ALA A 174 -13.90 10.07 10.76
CA ALA A 174 -14.24 10.87 9.60
C ALA A 174 -13.58 12.25 9.65
N VAL A 175 -12.97 12.65 8.55
CA VAL A 175 -12.37 14.00 8.41
C VAL A 175 -13.45 15.06 8.51
N GLY A 176 -13.20 16.05 9.37
CA GLY A 176 -14.12 17.15 9.69
C GLY A 176 -15.13 16.84 10.80
N THR A 177 -15.10 15.62 11.37
CA THR A 177 -15.93 15.24 12.53
C THR A 177 -15.05 14.95 13.75
N ASN A 178 -14.21 13.94 13.68
CA ASN A 178 -13.33 13.49 14.75
C ASN A 178 -11.86 13.31 14.29
N VAL A 179 -11.57 13.70 13.05
CA VAL A 179 -10.23 13.73 12.44
C VAL A 179 -10.05 15.04 11.72
N ASP A 180 -8.92 15.71 11.94
CA ASP A 180 -8.54 16.94 11.25
C ASP A 180 -7.76 16.66 9.99
N ALA A 181 -7.95 17.48 8.95
CA ALA A 181 -7.21 17.38 7.70
C ALA A 181 -6.14 18.46 7.60
N ILE A 182 -5.02 18.11 6.96
CA ILE A 182 -4.03 19.12 6.55
C ILE A 182 -4.58 19.95 5.40
N THR A 183 -4.43 21.27 5.51
CA THR A 183 -4.78 22.21 4.45
C THR A 183 -4.01 21.91 3.17
N GLY A 184 -4.75 21.65 2.09
CA GLY A 184 -4.19 21.28 0.79
C GLY A 184 -3.91 19.78 0.60
N ALA A 185 -4.15 18.94 1.65
CA ALA A 185 -4.00 17.48 1.58
C ALA A 185 -5.24 16.72 2.09
N THR A 186 -6.43 17.30 1.96
CA THR A 186 -7.69 16.75 2.49
C THR A 186 -8.00 15.35 1.92
N VAL A 187 -7.70 15.10 0.63
CA VAL A 187 -7.94 13.80 0.01
C VAL A 187 -7.01 12.74 0.61
N SER A 188 -5.73 13.07 0.78
CA SER A 188 -4.75 12.16 1.43
C SER A 188 -5.10 11.93 2.91
N SER A 189 -5.56 12.97 3.64
CA SER A 189 -6.03 12.83 5.02
C SER A 189 -7.24 11.89 5.11
N LYS A 190 -8.19 11.97 4.16
CA LYS A 190 -9.30 11.01 4.04
C LYS A 190 -8.80 9.59 3.76
N GLY A 191 -7.83 9.44 2.87
CA GLY A 191 -7.23 8.13 2.57
C GLY A 191 -6.60 7.49 3.82
N VAL A 192 -5.82 8.26 4.58
CA VAL A 192 -5.26 7.76 5.86
C VAL A 192 -6.36 7.40 6.85
N THR A 193 -7.40 8.24 6.99
CA THR A 193 -8.54 7.95 7.86
C THR A 193 -9.25 6.66 7.47
N THR A 194 -9.45 6.42 6.17
CA THR A 194 -10.00 5.17 5.64
C THR A 194 -9.10 3.98 6.01
N GLY A 195 -7.78 4.11 5.83
CA GLY A 195 -6.84 3.06 6.20
C GLY A 195 -6.86 2.73 7.70
N VAL A 196 -6.92 3.74 8.57
CA VAL A 196 -7.03 3.50 10.02
C VAL A 196 -8.36 2.80 10.38
N ASN A 197 -9.49 3.23 9.79
CA ASN A 197 -10.77 2.53 9.97
C ASN A 197 -10.69 1.07 9.48
N THR A 198 -10.02 0.84 8.36
CA THR A 198 -9.79 -0.50 7.81
C THR A 198 -9.01 -1.38 8.77
N ALA A 199 -7.94 -0.84 9.37
CA ALA A 199 -7.14 -1.57 10.35
C ALA A 199 -7.92 -1.85 11.65
N LEU A 200 -8.67 -0.88 12.16
CA LEU A 200 -9.53 -1.06 13.35
C LEU A 200 -10.62 -2.13 13.12
N ALA A 201 -11.23 -2.13 11.93
CA ALA A 201 -12.22 -3.13 11.58
C ALA A 201 -11.61 -4.54 11.44
N ALA A 202 -10.42 -4.65 10.83
CA ALA A 202 -9.69 -5.91 10.73
C ALA A 202 -9.27 -6.44 12.11
N ALA A 203 -8.75 -5.56 12.98
CA ALA A 203 -8.38 -5.92 14.36
C ALA A 203 -9.58 -6.46 15.16
N GLY A 204 -10.75 -5.84 15.02
CA GLY A 204 -11.98 -6.30 15.68
C GLY A 204 -12.49 -7.67 15.18
N ALA A 205 -11.99 -8.15 14.04
CA ALA A 205 -12.29 -9.47 13.47
C ALA A 205 -11.18 -10.52 13.75
N ILE A 206 -10.12 -10.15 14.45
CA ILE A 206 -9.12 -11.08 14.98
C ILE A 206 -9.78 -11.74 16.20
N GLY A 207 -10.23 -12.98 16.04
CA GLY A 207 -10.96 -13.73 17.06
C GLY A 207 -10.15 -14.10 18.30
#